data_6be12de85eee88513028188086ca9705
#
_entry.id   6be12de85eee88513028188086ca9705
#
_cell.length_a   1.000
_cell.length_b   1.000
_cell.length_c   1.000
_cell.angle_alpha   90.00
_cell.angle_beta   90.00
_cell.angle_gamma   90.00
#
_symmetry.space_group_name_H-M   'P 1'
#
loop_
_entity.id
_entity.type
_entity.pdbx_description
1 polymer ?
#
loop_
_entity_poly.entity_id
_entity_poly.type
_entity_poly.pdbx_seq_one_letter_code
_entity_poly.pdbx_strand_id
1 'polypeptide(L)'
;MIFPVCLNEWLALKDKAVNLNNIEKVMHYLSGGILLLIICILPAGMSRSAWLAAIISGLWIYGIHYSWKVQIQTVWQMYRKKVIAIIVLLFICLIVGGIAAFNLKKNSADGRLFMWKIASKAIVDKPLTGYGTYGFPSAFGKTQENYFAQGDYSPQEELVAGSPVYAFNEYLQVAIEWGIPVTFCILSFILFCFYRGKKVGE
;
A
#
# COMPACT_ATOMS: atom_id res chain seq x y z
N MET A 1 4.82 6.02 -5.09
CA MET A 1 4.92 5.33 -6.40
C MET A 1 6.20 5.61 -7.21
N ILE A 2 7.02 6.59 -6.83
CA ILE A 2 8.24 6.98 -7.59
C ILE A 2 9.36 5.92 -7.44
N PHE A 3 9.50 5.28 -6.27
CA PHE A 3 10.57 4.32 -5.98
C PHE A 3 10.72 3.19 -7.02
N PRO A 4 9.67 2.42 -7.37
CA PRO A 4 9.81 1.34 -8.35
C PRO A 4 10.17 1.83 -9.75
N VAL A 5 9.69 3.01 -10.16
CA VAL A 5 10.02 3.59 -11.46
C VAL A 5 11.48 3.97 -11.51
N CYS A 6 12.00 4.68 -10.51
CA CYS A 6 13.41 5.06 -10.43
C CYS A 6 14.33 3.84 -10.35
N LEU A 7 13.92 2.79 -9.63
CA LEU A 7 14.68 1.55 -9.53
C LEU A 7 14.78 0.83 -10.89
N ASN A 8 13.67 0.74 -11.61
CA ASN A 8 13.65 0.12 -12.94
C ASN A 8 14.54 0.87 -13.94
N GLU A 9 14.41 2.21 -13.98
CA GLU A 9 15.25 3.05 -14.84
C GLU A 9 16.73 2.95 -14.48
N TRP A 10 17.06 2.99 -13.21
CA TRP A 10 18.44 2.87 -12.74
C TRP A 10 19.06 1.52 -13.13
N LEU A 11 18.34 0.41 -12.96
CA LEU A 11 18.79 -0.92 -13.34
C LEU A 11 18.96 -1.05 -14.87
N ALA A 12 17.98 -0.58 -15.65
CA ALA A 12 18.02 -0.64 -17.11
C ALA A 12 19.21 0.15 -17.69
N LEU A 13 19.49 1.32 -17.12
CA LEU A 13 20.63 2.14 -17.55
C LEU A 13 21.97 1.58 -17.06
N LYS A 14 22.01 0.92 -15.89
CA LYS A 14 23.21 0.26 -15.38
C LYS A 14 23.71 -0.83 -16.32
N ASP A 15 22.82 -1.62 -16.90
CA ASP A 15 23.21 -2.71 -17.82
C ASP A 15 23.70 -2.19 -19.18
N LYS A 16 23.29 -0.97 -19.57
CA LYS A 16 23.78 -0.28 -20.77
C LYS A 16 25.07 0.51 -20.55
N ALA A 17 25.71 0.42 -19.38
CA ALA A 17 26.75 1.34 -18.90
C ALA A 17 27.95 1.57 -19.86
N VAL A 18 28.19 0.67 -20.80
CA VAL A 18 29.33 0.76 -21.75
C VAL A 18 29.10 1.79 -22.86
N ASN A 19 27.86 2.11 -23.26
CA ASN A 19 27.51 2.97 -24.39
C ASN A 19 26.41 3.98 -24.07
N LEU A 20 26.40 4.60 -22.88
CA LEU A 20 25.41 5.61 -22.50
C LEU A 20 25.67 6.94 -23.20
N ASN A 21 24.63 7.49 -23.83
CA ASN A 21 24.64 8.88 -24.31
C ASN A 21 24.65 9.85 -23.10
N ASN A 22 25.04 11.10 -23.30
CA ASN A 22 25.15 12.09 -22.22
C ASN A 22 23.85 12.28 -21.43
N ILE A 23 22.70 12.22 -22.11
CA ILE A 23 21.36 12.28 -21.46
C ILE A 23 21.11 11.06 -20.59
N GLU A 24 21.42 9.85 -21.07
CA GLU A 24 21.26 8.61 -20.33
C GLU A 24 22.15 8.56 -19.07
N LYS A 25 23.37 9.10 -19.15
CA LYS A 25 24.25 9.26 -17.97
C LYS A 25 23.63 10.16 -16.91
N VAL A 26 23.08 11.30 -17.31
CA VAL A 26 22.40 12.22 -16.40
C VAL A 26 21.20 11.52 -15.75
N MET A 27 20.37 10.81 -16.53
CA MET A 27 19.23 10.06 -16.01
C MET A 27 19.64 8.95 -15.04
N HIS A 28 20.74 8.25 -15.32
CA HIS A 28 21.27 7.21 -14.43
C HIS A 28 21.68 7.78 -13.06
N TYR A 29 22.45 8.86 -13.04
CA TYR A 29 22.84 9.50 -11.78
C TYR A 29 21.66 10.14 -11.06
N LEU A 30 20.72 10.72 -11.79
CA LEU A 30 19.51 11.33 -11.22
C LEU A 30 18.62 10.27 -10.58
N SER A 31 18.35 9.17 -11.26
CA SER A 31 17.54 8.07 -10.72
C SER A 31 18.19 7.43 -9.50
N GLY A 32 19.52 7.22 -9.53
CA GLY A 32 20.28 6.73 -8.39
C GLY A 32 20.25 7.69 -7.19
N GLY A 33 20.39 8.98 -7.42
CA GLY A 33 20.29 10.03 -6.40
C GLY A 33 18.90 10.09 -5.77
N ILE A 34 17.84 10.01 -6.58
CA ILE A 34 16.45 9.95 -6.11
C ILE A 34 16.21 8.69 -5.26
N LEU A 35 16.71 7.51 -5.70
CA LEU A 35 16.60 6.28 -4.92
C LEU A 35 17.26 6.41 -3.55
N LEU A 36 18.46 6.97 -3.49
CA LEU A 36 19.17 7.19 -2.25
C LEU A 36 18.39 8.13 -1.31
N LEU A 37 17.87 9.23 -1.85
CA LEU A 37 17.01 10.16 -1.10
C LEU A 37 15.76 9.48 -0.56
N ILE A 38 15.07 8.67 -1.37
CA ILE A 38 13.88 7.94 -0.94
C ILE A 38 14.23 6.97 0.21
N ILE A 39 15.35 6.22 0.10
CA ILE A 39 15.79 5.30 1.15
C ILE A 39 16.10 6.05 2.45
N CYS A 40 16.70 7.23 2.38
CA CYS A 40 16.98 8.07 3.55
C CYS A 40 15.72 8.65 4.19
N ILE A 41 14.70 9.01 3.39
CA ILE A 41 13.46 9.62 3.88
C ILE A 41 12.46 8.56 4.38
N LEU A 42 12.48 7.34 3.84
CA LEU A 42 11.57 6.26 4.25
C LEU A 42 11.51 6.04 5.77
N PRO A 43 12.64 6.01 6.53
CA PRO A 43 12.61 5.89 7.98
C PRO A 43 11.89 7.05 8.68
N ALA A 44 12.10 8.29 8.20
CA ALA A 44 11.51 9.48 8.78
C ALA A 44 9.97 9.51 8.65
N GLY A 45 9.44 8.92 7.59
CA GLY A 45 8.00 8.84 7.34
C GLY A 45 7.24 7.89 8.28
N MET A 46 7.94 7.07 9.09
CA MET A 46 7.37 6.08 10.03
C MET A 46 6.22 5.22 9.47
N SER A 47 6.05 5.18 8.15
CA SER A 47 4.99 4.48 7.46
C SER A 47 5.41 3.04 7.13
N ARG A 48 4.91 2.07 7.90
CA ARG A 48 5.19 0.64 7.68
C ARG A 48 4.72 0.15 6.31
N SER A 49 3.58 0.65 5.84
CA SER A 49 3.04 0.32 4.53
C SER A 49 3.95 0.81 3.40
N ALA A 50 4.57 1.99 3.54
CA ALA A 50 5.53 2.50 2.56
C ALA A 50 6.79 1.64 2.49
N TRP A 51 7.29 1.16 3.62
CA TRP A 51 8.44 0.25 3.68
C TRP A 51 8.13 -1.09 3.00
N LEU A 52 6.98 -1.69 3.35
CA LEU A 52 6.56 -2.95 2.74
C LEU A 52 6.36 -2.78 1.23
N ALA A 53 5.74 -1.70 0.79
CA ALA A 53 5.55 -1.42 -0.63
C ALA A 53 6.88 -1.23 -1.36
N ALA A 54 7.86 -0.53 -0.77
CA ALA A 54 9.18 -0.35 -1.35
C ALA A 54 9.94 -1.68 -1.44
N ILE A 55 9.91 -2.50 -0.39
CA ILE A 55 10.56 -3.82 -0.39
C ILE A 55 9.93 -4.74 -1.42
N ILE A 56 8.60 -4.88 -1.43
CA ILE A 56 7.89 -5.79 -2.36
C ILE A 56 8.11 -5.35 -3.80
N SER A 57 7.94 -4.06 -4.11
CA SER A 57 8.14 -3.54 -5.45
C SER A 57 9.60 -3.64 -5.90
N GLY A 58 10.54 -3.40 -4.99
CA GLY A 58 11.97 -3.54 -5.25
C GLY A 58 12.37 -4.97 -5.56
N LEU A 59 11.92 -5.94 -4.75
CA LEU A 59 12.16 -7.37 -4.99
C LEU A 59 11.52 -7.83 -6.31
N TRP A 60 10.33 -7.34 -6.63
CA TRP A 60 9.64 -7.67 -7.88
C TRP A 60 10.41 -7.20 -9.10
N ILE A 61 10.84 -5.94 -9.11
CA ILE A 61 11.62 -5.37 -10.23
C ILE A 61 12.96 -6.06 -10.37
N TYR A 62 13.67 -6.23 -9.25
CA TYR A 62 14.94 -6.92 -9.23
C TYR A 62 14.82 -8.37 -9.72
N GLY A 63 13.74 -9.06 -9.33
CA GLY A 63 13.44 -10.42 -9.77
C GLY A 63 13.19 -10.55 -11.26
N ILE A 64 12.46 -9.61 -11.85
CA ILE A 64 12.24 -9.55 -13.31
C ILE A 64 13.55 -9.27 -14.02
N HIS A 65 14.30 -8.27 -13.57
CA HIS A 65 15.52 -7.82 -14.19
C HIS A 65 16.61 -8.91 -14.25
N TYR A 66 16.80 -9.66 -13.16
CA TYR A 66 17.78 -10.75 -13.08
C TYR A 66 17.22 -12.13 -13.43
N SER A 67 16.05 -12.20 -14.09
CA SER A 67 15.42 -13.47 -14.53
C SER A 67 15.34 -14.53 -13.42
N TRP A 68 14.92 -14.13 -12.22
CA TRP A 68 14.81 -15.03 -11.06
C TRP A 68 14.00 -16.28 -11.32
N LYS A 69 13.10 -16.28 -12.32
CA LYS A 69 12.36 -17.49 -12.71
C LYS A 69 13.28 -18.67 -12.99
N VAL A 70 14.36 -18.46 -13.74
CA VAL A 70 15.32 -19.51 -14.09
C VAL A 70 16.12 -19.95 -12.87
N GLN A 71 16.59 -18.98 -12.08
CA GLN A 71 17.34 -19.28 -10.84
C GLN A 71 16.50 -20.01 -9.81
N ILE A 72 15.25 -19.58 -9.60
CA ILE A 72 14.30 -20.23 -8.68
C ILE A 72 13.99 -21.65 -9.14
N GLN A 73 13.81 -21.88 -10.45
CA GLN A 73 13.58 -23.22 -10.97
C GLN A 73 14.76 -24.16 -10.71
N THR A 74 15.98 -23.67 -10.92
CA THR A 74 17.20 -24.47 -10.66
C THR A 74 17.35 -24.78 -9.16
N VAL A 75 17.17 -23.78 -8.30
CA VAL A 75 17.24 -23.97 -6.84
C VAL A 75 16.10 -24.89 -6.35
N TRP A 76 14.89 -24.74 -6.91
CA TRP A 76 13.76 -25.60 -6.59
C TRP A 76 14.01 -27.05 -6.96
N GLN A 77 14.55 -27.32 -8.15
CA GLN A 77 14.88 -28.69 -8.59
C GLN A 77 15.98 -29.32 -7.73
N MET A 78 16.98 -28.54 -7.33
CA MET A 78 18.13 -29.03 -6.57
C MET A 78 17.84 -29.17 -5.06
N TYR A 79 17.08 -28.24 -4.47
CA TYR A 79 16.91 -28.14 -3.01
C TYR A 79 15.45 -28.07 -2.56
N ARG A 80 14.50 -28.70 -3.27
CA ARG A 80 13.05 -28.61 -3.03
C ARG A 80 12.66 -28.76 -1.55
N LYS A 81 13.19 -29.76 -0.86
CA LYS A 81 12.86 -30.01 0.56
C LYS A 81 13.34 -28.88 1.47
N LYS A 82 14.55 -28.36 1.23
CA LYS A 82 15.12 -27.22 2.00
C LYS A 82 14.35 -25.93 1.72
N VAL A 83 14.00 -25.66 0.46
CA VAL A 83 13.22 -24.48 0.07
C VAL A 83 11.84 -24.50 0.71
N ILE A 84 11.14 -25.65 0.70
CA ILE A 84 9.85 -25.80 1.38
C ILE A 84 10.00 -25.56 2.89
N ALA A 85 11.01 -26.14 3.53
CA ALA A 85 11.25 -25.94 4.96
C ALA A 85 11.50 -24.47 5.32
N ILE A 86 12.27 -23.73 4.50
CA ILE A 86 12.52 -22.29 4.68
C ILE A 86 11.22 -21.49 4.49
N ILE A 87 10.42 -21.79 3.46
CA ILE A 87 9.14 -21.11 3.24
C ILE A 87 8.19 -21.33 4.41
N VAL A 88 8.08 -22.58 4.90
CA VAL A 88 7.24 -22.88 6.07
C VAL A 88 7.73 -22.16 7.31
N LEU A 89 9.05 -22.14 7.55
CA LEU A 89 9.63 -21.41 8.69
C LEU A 89 9.35 -19.90 8.61
N LEU A 90 9.56 -19.31 7.43
CA LEU A 90 9.25 -17.88 7.20
C LEU A 90 7.76 -17.59 7.41
N PHE A 91 6.88 -18.48 6.95
CA PHE A 91 5.44 -18.34 7.13
C PHE A 91 5.04 -18.40 8.62
N ILE A 92 5.63 -19.33 9.38
CA ILE A 92 5.43 -19.41 10.84
C ILE A 92 5.93 -18.15 11.52
N CYS A 93 7.14 -17.66 11.18
CA CYS A 93 7.69 -16.42 11.71
C CYS A 93 6.81 -15.20 11.40
N LEU A 94 6.22 -15.14 10.20
CA LEU A 94 5.29 -14.07 9.81
C LEU A 94 3.99 -14.14 10.62
N ILE A 95 3.45 -15.34 10.86
CA ILE A 95 2.25 -15.51 11.69
C ILE A 95 2.54 -15.09 13.13
N VAL A 96 3.59 -15.65 13.74
CA VAL A 96 3.95 -15.33 15.13
C VAL A 96 4.29 -13.85 15.29
N GLY A 97 5.10 -13.29 14.39
CA GLY A 97 5.44 -11.86 14.37
C GLY A 97 4.22 -10.97 14.14
N GLY A 98 3.30 -11.39 13.28
CA GLY A 98 2.03 -10.71 13.02
C GLY A 98 1.12 -10.69 14.25
N ILE A 99 0.96 -11.81 14.94
CA ILE A 99 0.18 -11.91 16.19
C ILE A 99 0.82 -11.05 17.29
N ALA A 100 2.14 -11.12 17.47
CA ALA A 100 2.86 -10.31 18.43
C ALA A 100 2.71 -8.80 18.14
N ALA A 101 2.87 -8.40 16.88
CA ALA A 101 2.70 -6.99 16.47
C ALA A 101 1.25 -6.51 16.62
N PHE A 102 0.26 -7.39 16.39
CA PHE A 102 -1.14 -7.09 16.62
C PHE A 102 -1.43 -6.87 18.11
N ASN A 103 -0.96 -7.75 18.98
CA ASN A 103 -1.15 -7.63 20.42
C ASN A 103 -0.49 -6.37 21.02
N LEU A 104 0.70 -5.99 20.50
CA LEU A 104 1.40 -4.78 20.95
C LEU A 104 0.70 -3.47 20.54
N LYS A 105 -0.16 -3.50 19.50
CA LYS A 105 -0.84 -2.30 18.96
C LYS A 105 -2.34 -2.51 18.72
N LYS A 106 -2.98 -3.31 19.54
CA LYS A 106 -4.40 -3.64 19.46
C LYS A 106 -5.26 -2.38 19.35
N ASN A 107 -5.08 -1.40 20.21
CA ASN A 107 -5.85 -0.15 20.20
C ASN A 107 -5.75 0.64 18.88
N SER A 108 -4.60 0.60 18.21
CA SER A 108 -4.43 1.26 16.91
C SER A 108 -5.12 0.53 15.76
N ALA A 109 -5.23 -0.80 15.84
CA ALA A 109 -5.98 -1.60 14.87
C ALA A 109 -7.48 -1.44 15.09
N ASP A 110 -7.93 -1.53 16.33
CA ASP A 110 -9.33 -1.37 16.72
C ASP A 110 -9.85 0.03 16.36
N GLY A 111 -9.03 1.08 16.56
CA GLY A 111 -9.36 2.44 16.15
C GLY A 111 -9.57 2.60 14.65
N ARG A 112 -8.77 1.91 13.81
CA ARG A 112 -8.98 1.92 12.35
C ARG A 112 -10.23 1.14 11.96
N LEU A 113 -10.46 -0.02 12.55
CA LEU A 113 -11.66 -0.81 12.28
C LEU A 113 -12.93 -0.04 12.67
N PHE A 114 -12.93 0.60 13.84
CA PHE A 114 -14.02 1.46 14.26
C PHE A 114 -14.22 2.62 13.30
N MET A 115 -13.15 3.31 12.91
CA MET A 115 -13.21 4.40 11.93
C MET A 115 -13.82 3.92 10.61
N TRP A 116 -13.39 2.77 10.08
CA TRP A 116 -13.94 2.23 8.83
C TRP A 116 -15.41 1.83 8.97
N LYS A 117 -15.82 1.33 10.14
CA LYS A 117 -17.23 1.04 10.45
C LYS A 117 -18.10 2.30 10.37
N ILE A 118 -17.68 3.39 11.01
CA ILE A 118 -18.38 4.68 10.95
C ILE A 118 -18.35 5.29 9.55
N ALA A 119 -17.18 5.26 8.89
CA ALA A 119 -17.01 5.72 7.52
C ALA A 119 -17.94 5.00 6.54
N SER A 120 -18.10 3.68 6.67
CA SER A 120 -19.01 2.90 5.84
C SER A 120 -20.47 3.30 6.05
N LYS A 121 -20.87 3.60 7.29
CA LYS A 121 -22.21 4.12 7.57
C LYS A 121 -22.43 5.49 6.92
N ALA A 122 -21.45 6.38 6.98
CA ALA A 122 -21.52 7.69 6.31
C ALA A 122 -21.67 7.57 4.78
N ILE A 123 -21.04 6.58 4.15
CA ILE A 123 -21.19 6.32 2.71
C ILE A 123 -22.62 5.91 2.37
N VAL A 124 -23.27 5.09 3.23
CA VAL A 124 -24.66 4.65 3.02
C VAL A 124 -25.63 5.82 3.06
N ASP A 125 -25.36 6.85 3.85
CA ASP A 125 -26.23 8.04 3.94
C ASP A 125 -26.24 8.87 2.65
N LYS A 126 -25.08 8.96 1.94
CA LYS A 126 -24.94 9.69 0.67
C LYS A 126 -24.11 8.93 -0.36
N PRO A 127 -24.62 7.82 -0.90
CA PRO A 127 -23.80 6.91 -1.71
C PRO A 127 -23.44 7.45 -3.09
N LEU A 128 -24.25 8.33 -3.67
CA LEU A 128 -24.06 8.79 -5.05
C LEU A 128 -23.23 10.07 -5.16
N THR A 129 -23.46 11.03 -4.29
CA THR A 129 -22.86 12.38 -4.38
C THR A 129 -21.77 12.64 -3.34
N GLY A 130 -21.74 11.83 -2.26
CA GLY A 130 -20.85 12.07 -1.13
C GLY A 130 -21.15 13.38 -0.38
N TYR A 131 -20.18 13.84 0.40
CA TYR A 131 -20.27 15.03 1.25
C TYR A 131 -19.47 16.23 0.72
N GLY A 132 -18.84 16.08 -0.45
CA GLY A 132 -18.00 17.10 -1.05
C GLY A 132 -16.55 17.02 -0.59
N THR A 133 -15.70 17.82 -1.25
CA THR A 133 -14.26 17.89 -0.96
C THR A 133 -14.04 18.33 0.49
N TYR A 134 -13.14 17.64 1.19
CA TYR A 134 -12.89 17.81 2.64
C TYR A 134 -14.11 17.54 3.53
N GLY A 135 -15.15 16.87 3.00
CA GLY A 135 -16.36 16.52 3.74
C GLY A 135 -16.19 15.37 4.74
N PHE A 136 -15.06 14.63 4.68
CA PHE A 136 -14.82 13.49 5.55
C PHE A 136 -14.95 13.80 7.05
N PRO A 137 -14.28 14.82 7.63
CA PRO A 137 -14.35 15.05 9.08
C PRO A 137 -15.76 15.36 9.57
N SER A 138 -16.52 16.16 8.82
CA SER A 138 -17.88 16.55 9.18
C SER A 138 -18.86 15.35 9.04
N ALA A 139 -18.77 14.60 7.97
CA ALA A 139 -19.56 13.40 7.73
C ALA A 139 -19.29 12.34 8.80
N PHE A 140 -18.02 12.07 9.07
CA PHE A 140 -17.58 11.12 10.08
C PHE A 140 -18.07 11.53 11.48
N GLY A 141 -17.82 12.78 11.89
CA GLY A 141 -18.23 13.29 13.22
C GLY A 141 -19.72 13.16 13.44
N LYS A 142 -20.55 13.60 12.48
CA LYS A 142 -22.02 13.47 12.57
C LYS A 142 -22.49 12.02 12.63
N THR A 143 -21.90 11.15 11.81
CA THR A 143 -22.27 9.73 11.81
C THR A 143 -21.82 9.05 13.10
N GLN A 144 -20.65 9.41 13.65
CA GLN A 144 -20.17 8.91 14.93
C GLN A 144 -21.05 9.37 16.08
N GLU A 145 -21.48 10.62 16.11
CA GLU A 145 -22.42 11.16 17.09
C GLU A 145 -23.74 10.37 17.07
N ASN A 146 -24.32 10.20 15.88
CA ASN A 146 -25.56 9.41 15.71
C ASN A 146 -25.36 7.94 16.16
N TYR A 147 -24.18 7.36 15.88
CA TYR A 147 -23.88 5.99 16.29
C TYR A 147 -23.86 5.84 17.80
N PHE A 148 -23.21 6.75 18.52
CA PHE A 148 -23.18 6.71 19.98
C PHE A 148 -24.52 7.08 20.62
N ALA A 149 -25.31 7.95 20.00
CA ALA A 149 -26.65 8.29 20.46
C ALA A 149 -27.63 7.09 20.44
N GLN A 150 -27.40 6.10 19.58
CA GLN A 150 -28.20 4.86 19.53
C GLN A 150 -27.91 3.92 20.70
N GLY A 151 -26.80 4.06 21.41
CA GLY A 151 -26.43 3.28 22.58
C GLY A 151 -25.99 1.84 22.33
N ASP A 152 -25.92 1.40 21.08
CA ASP A 152 -25.49 0.04 20.68
C ASP A 152 -23.99 0.02 20.31
N TYR A 153 -23.15 0.27 21.30
CA TYR A 153 -21.69 0.29 21.11
C TYR A 153 -20.95 -0.43 22.25
N SER A 154 -19.76 -0.93 21.95
CA SER A 154 -18.92 -1.56 22.96
C SER A 154 -18.06 -0.53 23.73
N PRO A 155 -17.67 -0.80 25.00
CA PRO A 155 -16.75 0.06 25.74
C PRO A 155 -15.39 0.26 25.01
N GLN A 156 -14.97 -0.71 24.20
CA GLN A 156 -13.76 -0.61 23.39
C GLN A 156 -13.90 0.39 22.25
N GLU A 157 -15.06 0.48 21.62
CA GLU A 157 -15.35 1.45 20.56
C GLU A 157 -15.34 2.88 21.10
N GLU A 158 -15.86 3.08 22.30
CA GLU A 158 -15.79 4.38 22.98
C GLU A 158 -14.36 4.77 23.31
N LEU A 159 -13.53 3.83 23.78
CA LEU A 159 -12.12 4.07 24.11
C LEU A 159 -11.27 4.46 22.91
N VAL A 160 -11.56 3.91 21.72
CA VAL A 160 -10.81 4.16 20.49
C VAL A 160 -11.46 5.22 19.60
N ALA A 161 -12.60 5.76 19.99
CA ALA A 161 -13.27 6.84 19.30
C ALA A 161 -12.39 8.09 19.27
N GLY A 162 -12.32 8.74 18.11
CA GLY A 162 -11.54 9.95 17.92
C GLY A 162 -12.13 10.81 16.83
N SER A 163 -11.49 11.94 16.54
CA SER A 163 -11.89 12.87 15.47
C SER A 163 -10.85 12.86 14.36
N PRO A 164 -10.83 11.82 13.51
CA PRO A 164 -9.85 11.72 12.44
C PRO A 164 -10.15 12.75 11.35
N VAL A 165 -9.06 13.35 10.82
CA VAL A 165 -9.13 14.26 9.68
C VAL A 165 -9.17 13.50 8.36
N TYR A 166 -8.63 12.27 8.34
CA TYR A 166 -8.53 11.40 7.16
C TYR A 166 -8.95 9.97 7.50
N ALA A 167 -9.50 9.25 6.51
CA ALA A 167 -9.95 7.87 6.66
C ALA A 167 -8.82 6.84 6.81
N PHE A 168 -7.56 7.23 6.62
CA PHE A 168 -6.39 6.32 6.46
C PHE A 168 -6.64 5.19 5.45
N ASN A 169 -7.57 5.42 4.54
CA ASN A 169 -7.91 4.58 3.40
C ASN A 169 -8.48 5.49 2.31
N GLU A 170 -7.70 5.72 1.27
CA GLU A 170 -8.03 6.64 0.17
C GLU A 170 -9.36 6.29 -0.52
N TYR A 171 -9.66 5.00 -0.67
CA TYR A 171 -10.90 4.57 -1.30
C TYR A 171 -12.13 4.92 -0.46
N LEU A 172 -12.05 4.74 0.86
CA LEU A 172 -13.12 5.15 1.78
C LEU A 172 -13.27 6.67 1.81
N GLN A 173 -12.17 7.40 1.79
CA GLN A 173 -12.20 8.86 1.77
C GLN A 173 -12.85 9.37 0.51
N VAL A 174 -12.44 8.87 -0.66
CA VAL A 174 -13.05 9.23 -1.95
C VAL A 174 -14.53 8.87 -1.97
N ALA A 175 -14.91 7.69 -1.45
CA ALA A 175 -16.31 7.26 -1.40
C ALA A 175 -17.19 8.18 -0.51
N ILE A 176 -16.66 8.68 0.60
CA ILE A 176 -17.36 9.64 1.46
C ILE A 176 -17.44 11.02 0.81
N GLU A 177 -16.36 11.49 0.22
CA GLU A 177 -16.30 12.84 -0.33
C GLU A 177 -17.01 12.97 -1.67
N TRP A 178 -16.86 11.98 -2.57
CA TRP A 178 -17.32 12.04 -3.96
C TRP A 178 -18.35 10.97 -4.34
N GLY A 179 -18.65 10.07 -3.43
CA GLY A 179 -19.58 8.96 -3.65
C GLY A 179 -18.97 7.73 -4.30
N ILE A 180 -19.76 6.65 -4.32
CA ILE A 180 -19.40 5.35 -4.89
C ILE A 180 -19.11 5.42 -6.40
N PRO A 181 -19.87 6.18 -7.24
CA PRO A 181 -19.60 6.22 -8.67
C PRO A 181 -18.19 6.72 -9.01
N VAL A 182 -17.71 7.78 -8.35
CA VAL A 182 -16.37 8.31 -8.57
C VAL A 182 -15.30 7.33 -8.10
N THR A 183 -15.52 6.69 -6.95
CA THR A 183 -14.63 5.63 -6.44
C THR A 183 -14.51 4.48 -7.43
N PHE A 184 -15.62 4.05 -8.03
CA PHE A 184 -15.64 3.00 -9.04
C PHE A 184 -14.91 3.42 -10.31
N CYS A 185 -15.05 4.66 -10.77
CA CYS A 185 -14.31 5.19 -11.92
C CYS A 185 -12.80 5.17 -11.68
N ILE A 186 -12.34 5.58 -10.49
CA ILE A 186 -10.92 5.56 -10.12
C ILE A 186 -10.39 4.13 -10.10
N LEU A 187 -11.11 3.20 -9.46
CA LEU A 187 -10.71 1.79 -9.42
C LEU A 187 -10.65 1.17 -10.82
N SER A 188 -11.65 1.45 -11.67
CA SER A 188 -11.69 0.98 -13.06
C SER A 188 -10.53 1.53 -13.87
N PHE A 189 -10.18 2.80 -13.68
CA PHE A 189 -9.02 3.42 -14.33
C PHE A 189 -7.70 2.76 -13.89
N ILE A 190 -7.52 2.50 -12.60
CA ILE A 190 -6.35 1.79 -12.08
C ILE A 190 -6.23 0.40 -12.70
N LEU A 191 -7.33 -0.37 -12.72
CA LEU A 191 -7.37 -1.70 -13.34
C LEU A 191 -7.07 -1.66 -14.83
N PHE A 192 -7.60 -0.67 -15.55
CA PHE A 192 -7.30 -0.45 -16.96
C PHE A 192 -5.82 -0.18 -17.20
N CYS A 193 -5.18 0.66 -16.36
CA CYS A 193 -3.74 0.92 -16.45
C CYS A 193 -2.91 -0.36 -16.25
N PHE A 194 -3.28 -1.20 -15.27
CA PHE A 194 -2.61 -2.49 -15.07
C PHE A 194 -2.79 -3.44 -16.26
N TYR A 195 -4.01 -3.52 -16.79
CA TYR A 195 -4.29 -4.35 -17.96
C TYR A 195 -3.47 -3.92 -19.19
N ARG A 196 -3.42 -2.60 -19.46
CA ARG A 196 -2.62 -2.05 -20.57
C ARG A 196 -1.12 -2.24 -20.35
N GLY A 197 -0.64 -2.03 -19.13
CA GLY A 197 0.77 -2.23 -18.79
C GLY A 197 1.24 -3.68 -19.01
N LYS A 198 0.39 -4.65 -18.69
CA LYS A 198 0.68 -6.07 -18.95
C LYS A 198 0.79 -6.37 -20.44
N LYS A 199 -0.12 -5.81 -21.26
CA LYS A 199 -0.16 -6.04 -22.73
C LYS A 199 1.03 -5.41 -23.48
N VAL A 200 1.62 -4.35 -22.95
CA VAL A 200 2.81 -3.70 -23.55
C VAL A 200 4.10 -4.43 -23.19
N GLY A 201 4.09 -5.23 -22.12
CA GLY A 201 5.25 -6.03 -21.67
C GLY A 201 5.30 -7.46 -22.25
N GLU A 202 4.31 -7.87 -23.04
CA GLU A 202 4.29 -9.08 -23.85
C GLU A 202 4.72 -8.79 -25.29
#